data_aa6e84a81d7beb1c463fc1cdd1875f8e
#
_entry.id   aa6e84a81d7beb1c463fc1cdd1875f8e
#
_cell.length_a   1.000
_cell.length_b   1.000
_cell.length_c   1.000
_cell.angle_alpha   90.00
_cell.angle_beta   90.00
_cell.angle_gamma   90.00
#
_symmetry.space_group_name_H-M   'P 1'
#
loop_
_entity.id
_entity.type
_entity.pdbx_description
1 polymer ?
#
loop_
_entity_poly.entity_id
_entity_poly.type
_entity_poly.pdbx_seq_one_letter_code
_entity_poly.pdbx_strand_id
1 'polypeptide(L)' 'MAIRVLDESAGKVVLIKLKGGKIIRGILQGFDQHMNILLEESEEVTEESSHKLGTIVLRGDNVVLISPPPG' A
#
# COMPACT_ATOMS: atom_id res chain seq x y z
N MET A 1 7.33 -7.07 -13.63
CA MET A 1 7.54 -5.71 -13.14
C MET A 1 6.80 -5.49 -11.84
N ALA A 2 6.08 -4.35 -11.69
CA ALA A 2 5.39 -4.03 -10.45
C ALA A 2 4.37 -5.08 -10.04
N ILE A 3 3.68 -5.68 -10.99
CA ILE A 3 2.68 -6.71 -10.69
C ILE A 3 3.33 -7.91 -10.00
N ARG A 4 4.53 -8.26 -10.39
CA ARG A 4 5.25 -9.38 -9.77
C ARG A 4 5.57 -9.07 -8.30
N VAL A 5 6.01 -7.85 -8.03
CA VAL A 5 6.30 -7.43 -6.66
C VAL A 5 5.04 -7.49 -5.81
N LEU A 6 3.91 -7.03 -6.37
CA LEU A 6 2.64 -7.07 -5.66
C LEU A 6 2.20 -8.52 -5.41
N ASP A 7 2.36 -9.37 -6.40
CA ASP A 7 1.98 -10.78 -6.28
C ASP A 7 2.77 -11.46 -5.16
N GLU A 8 4.06 -11.17 -5.07
CA GLU A 8 4.92 -11.72 -4.04
C GLU A 8 4.63 -11.13 -2.66
N SER A 9 3.99 -9.97 -2.62
CA SER A 9 3.68 -9.29 -1.37
C SER A 9 2.27 -9.57 -0.86
N ALA A 10 1.50 -10.39 -1.59
CA ALA A 10 0.13 -10.68 -1.19
C ALA A 10 0.08 -11.29 0.21
N GLY A 11 -0.79 -10.78 1.05
CA GLY A 11 -0.93 -11.21 2.43
C GLY A 11 0.11 -10.64 3.38
N LYS A 12 0.99 -9.79 2.88
CA LYS A 12 2.09 -9.21 3.67
C LYS A 12 1.90 -7.71 3.83
N VAL A 13 2.60 -7.15 4.81
CA VAL A 13 2.57 -5.70 5.04
C VAL A 13 3.41 -5.00 4.01
N VAL A 14 2.84 -3.98 3.37
CA VAL A 14 3.56 -3.14 2.41
C VAL A 14 3.46 -1.68 2.82
N LEU A 15 4.40 -0.87 2.35
CA LEU A 15 4.36 0.58 2.46
C LEU A 15 4.10 1.16 1.09
N ILE A 16 3.16 2.10 1.02
CA ILE A 16 2.80 2.74 -0.24
C ILE A 16 2.87 4.23 -0.07
N LYS A 17 3.63 4.87 -0.94
CA LYS A 17 3.72 6.33 -0.96
C LYS A 17 2.77 6.86 -2.02
N LEU A 18 1.95 7.82 -1.63
CA LEU A 18 0.97 8.44 -2.51
C LEU A 18 1.46 9.81 -2.98
N LYS A 19 0.86 10.30 -4.05
CA LYS A 19 1.06 11.68 -4.48
C LYS A 19 0.74 12.60 -3.31
N GLY A 20 1.55 13.63 -3.14
CA GLY A 20 1.41 14.54 -2.01
C GLY A 20 2.21 14.12 -0.78
N GLY A 21 2.85 12.96 -0.83
CA GLY A 21 3.76 12.53 0.22
C GLY A 21 3.19 11.68 1.32
N LYS A 22 1.90 11.38 1.27
CA LYS A 22 1.30 10.48 2.28
C LYS A 22 1.87 9.08 2.15
N ILE A 23 2.08 8.43 3.29
CA ILE A 23 2.57 7.05 3.35
C ILE A 23 1.50 6.21 4.04
N ILE A 24 1.13 5.12 3.39
CA ILE A 24 0.14 4.17 3.91
C ILE A 24 0.83 2.84 4.12
N ARG A 25 0.59 2.23 5.26
CA ARG A 25 1.05 0.88 5.57
C ARG A 25 -0.16 -0.01 5.74
N GLY A 26 -0.11 -1.22 5.18
CA GLY A 26 -1.22 -2.15 5.35
C GLY A 26 -0.89 -3.50 4.77
N ILE A 27 -1.82 -4.43 4.98
CA ILE A 27 -1.68 -5.79 4.45
C ILE A 27 -2.29 -5.81 3.06
N LEU A 28 -1.48 -6.22 2.08
CA LEU A 28 -1.92 -6.28 0.69
C LEU A 28 -2.88 -7.45 0.50
N GLN A 29 -4.12 -7.16 0.13
CA GLN A 29 -5.12 -8.19 -0.08
C GLN A 29 -5.47 -8.39 -1.55
N GLY A 30 -5.32 -7.36 -2.36
CA GLY A 30 -5.62 -7.49 -3.78
C GLY A 30 -5.10 -6.31 -4.57
N PHE A 31 -5.02 -6.50 -5.87
CA PHE A 31 -4.60 -5.44 -6.79
C PHE A 31 -5.06 -5.81 -8.18
N ASP A 32 -5.04 -4.83 -9.06
CA ASP A 32 -5.38 -5.05 -10.47
C ASP A 32 -4.28 -4.49 -11.38
N GLN A 33 -4.49 -4.64 -12.68
CA GLN A 33 -3.52 -4.21 -13.68
C GLN A 33 -3.36 -2.70 -13.77
N HIS A 34 -4.29 -1.95 -13.18
CA HIS A 34 -4.21 -0.49 -13.11
C HIS A 34 -3.55 -0.02 -11.83
N MET A 35 -3.01 -0.95 -11.05
CA MET A 35 -2.36 -0.68 -9.76
C MET A 35 -3.30 -0.13 -8.71
N ASN A 36 -4.61 -0.38 -8.85
CA ASN A 36 -5.53 -0.15 -7.74
C ASN A 36 -5.27 -1.22 -6.70
N ILE A 37 -5.18 -0.83 -5.45
CA ILE A 37 -4.66 -1.71 -4.40
C ILE A 37 -5.64 -1.77 -3.25
N LEU A 38 -5.98 -2.99 -2.85
CA LEU A 38 -6.83 -3.24 -1.67
C LEU A 38 -5.92 -3.57 -0.50
N LEU A 39 -6.00 -2.76 0.55
CA LEU A 39 -5.27 -2.98 1.79
C LEU A 39 -6.23 -3.24 2.93
N GLU A 40 -5.82 -4.14 3.83
CA GLU A 40 -6.52 -4.35 5.09
C GLU A 40 -5.63 -3.93 6.24
N GLU A 41 -6.26 -3.60 7.36
CA GLU A 41 -5.57 -3.13 8.56
C GLU A 41 -4.58 -2.03 8.23
N SER A 42 -5.03 -1.11 7.37
CA SER A 42 -4.15 -0.04 6.90
C SER A 42 -4.10 1.11 7.89
N GLU A 43 -3.03 1.88 7.78
CA GLU A 43 -2.85 3.09 8.58
C GLU A 43 -2.03 4.10 7.79
N GLU A 44 -2.33 5.36 8.03
CA GLU A 44 -1.52 6.45 7.50
C GLU A 44 -0.38 6.69 8.47
N VAL A 45 0.86 6.66 7.97
CA VAL A 45 2.05 6.79 8.81
C VAL A 45 2.63 8.18 8.65
N THR A 46 2.80 8.88 9.77
CA THR A 46 3.47 10.18 9.79
C THR A 46 4.67 10.09 10.74
N GLU A 47 5.49 11.13 10.76
CA GLU A 47 6.65 11.15 11.65
C GLU A 47 6.26 11.08 13.13
N GLU A 48 5.09 11.60 13.46
CA GLU A 48 4.68 11.73 14.87
C GLU A 48 3.69 10.67 15.30
N SER A 49 2.93 10.10 14.37
CA SER A 49 1.86 9.19 14.74
C SER A 49 1.43 8.35 13.57
N SER A 50 0.48 7.47 13.82
CA SER A 50 -0.20 6.73 12.76
C SER A 50 -1.70 6.81 13.00
N HIS A 51 -2.46 6.81 11.91
CA HIS A 51 -3.92 6.86 11.96
C HIS A 51 -4.48 5.64 11.26
N LYS A 52 -5.23 4.84 12.00
CA LYS A 52 -5.82 3.62 11.43
C LYS A 52 -6.93 3.98 10.45
N LEU A 53 -6.89 3.34 9.30
CA LEU A 53 -7.87 3.55 8.24
C LEU A 53 -8.71 2.30 7.97
N GLY A 54 -8.25 1.12 8.40
CA GLY A 54 -8.96 -0.12 8.18
C GLY A 54 -8.78 -0.64 6.77
N THR A 55 -9.87 -1.13 6.16
CA THR A 55 -9.83 -1.65 4.81
C THR A 55 -10.04 -0.49 3.83
N ILE A 56 -9.09 -0.31 2.92
CA ILE A 56 -9.16 0.79 1.95
C ILE A 56 -8.76 0.29 0.57
N VAL A 57 -9.21 1.04 -0.43
CA VAL A 57 -8.77 0.85 -1.81
C VAL A 57 -8.02 2.10 -2.22
N LEU A 58 -6.77 1.93 -2.66
CA LEU A 58 -5.97 3.02 -3.19
C LEU A 58 -6.05 2.99 -4.71
N ARG A 59 -6.30 4.15 -5.29
CA ARG A 59 -6.35 4.26 -6.74
C ARG A 59 -4.93 4.30 -7.30
N GLY A 60 -4.71 3.54 -8.37
CA GLY A 60 -3.38 3.40 -8.95
C GLY A 60 -2.77 4.71 -9.39
N ASP A 61 -3.60 5.66 -9.85
CA ASP A 61 -3.11 6.95 -10.32
C ASP A 61 -2.56 7.84 -9.19
N ASN A 62 -2.79 7.47 -7.94
CA ASN A 62 -2.25 8.17 -6.77
C ASN A 62 -0.98 7.53 -6.21
N VAL A 63 -0.65 6.34 -6.67
CA VAL A 63 0.48 5.58 -6.12
C VAL A 63 1.77 6.06 -6.77
N VAL A 64 2.75 6.45 -5.96
CA VAL A 64 4.06 6.88 -6.42
C VAL A 64 5.05 5.72 -6.35
N LEU A 65 5.07 5.02 -5.22
CA LEU A 65 5.93 3.86 -5.07
C LEU A 65 5.32 2.89 -4.06
N ILE A 66 5.72 1.65 -4.19
CA ILE A 66 5.33 0.58 -3.27
C ILE A 66 6.61 -0.06 -2.76
N SER A 67 6.72 -0.16 -1.44
CA SER A 67 7.85 -0.83 -0.82
C SER A 67 7.39 -2.18 -0.31
N PRO A 68 7.93 -3.28 -0.85
CA PRO A 68 7.57 -4.60 -0.35
C PRO A 68 8.12 -4.80 1.06
N PRO A 69 7.64 -5.81 1.79
CA PRO A 69 8.14 -6.07 3.12
C PRO A 69 9.63 -6.44 3.08
N PRO A 70 10.37 -6.09 4.13
CA PRO A 70 11.77 -6.47 4.21
C PRO A 70 11.93 -7.98 4.33
N GLY A 71 13.00 -8.51 3.81
CA GLY A 71 13.33 -9.92 3.99
C GLY A 71 13.35 -10.75 2.81
#